data_8d918147810fa25720f6987308bd51b2
#
_entry.id   8d918147810fa25720f6987308bd51b2
#
_cell.length_a   1.000
_cell.length_b   1.000
_cell.length_c   1.000
_cell.angle_alpha   90.00
_cell.angle_beta   90.00
_cell.angle_gamma   90.00
#
_symmetry.space_group_name_H-M   'P 1'
#
loop_
_entity.id
_entity.type
_entity.pdbx_description
1 polymer ?
#
loop_
_entity_poly.entity_id
_entity_poly.type
_entity_poly.pdbx_seq_one_letter_code
_entity_poly.pdbx_strand_id
1 'polypeptide(L)'
;MDDEVTVSGHALLGESLEERPVTIVVKSGIITHIDDNPHPGDNWIVPAFFNAHTHLGDTIGMDASAGGDLASLVTPPDGLKHRLLAAASREDTISGMRSSIGVMVQSGTAGCADFREGGIEGVRMLKEAGRSLLPELVIFGRDGGEQVAGGLGISSTRDVRDLEQQVQEARNNNKLIAFHAGERDPDDIDSALSFDPDLLIHCTHATRLQLRQCADADIPITLCPRSNWALGVTTSSTNPPVHDMLDLGCRVFLGTDNVMFVQPDMFAEMAFAHYVYRMPPALLVRSAIEGSILGETSFFIRKGVPARFFVMDPADSNMRFSLDHLSTIVKRGFSARILKKIFILDS
;
A
#
# COMPACT_ATOMS: atom_id res chain seq x y z
N MET A 1 -20.13 -4.60 26.53
CA MET A 1 -21.31 -4.39 25.67
C MET A 1 -20.92 -4.88 24.30
N ASP A 2 -21.74 -5.72 23.66
CA ASP A 2 -21.46 -6.14 22.28
C ASP A 2 -21.60 -4.91 21.39
N ASP A 3 -20.48 -4.37 20.92
CA ASP A 3 -20.48 -3.24 20.00
C ASP A 3 -21.02 -3.72 18.65
N GLU A 4 -22.32 -3.49 18.46
CA GLU A 4 -22.99 -3.74 17.18
C GLU A 4 -23.05 -2.45 16.38
N VAL A 5 -22.53 -2.48 15.15
CA VAL A 5 -22.59 -1.38 14.20
C VAL A 5 -23.37 -1.84 12.98
N THR A 6 -24.39 -1.07 12.58
CA THR A 6 -25.14 -1.30 11.36
C THR A 6 -24.90 -0.12 10.40
N VAL A 7 -24.64 -0.43 9.13
CA VAL A 7 -24.49 0.55 8.04
C VAL A 7 -25.27 0.10 6.81
N SER A 8 -25.90 1.05 6.12
CA SER A 8 -26.60 0.81 4.85
C SER A 8 -26.03 1.69 3.75
N GLY A 9 -26.01 1.17 2.52
CA GLY A 9 -25.45 1.88 1.38
C GLY A 9 -25.24 0.96 0.17
N HIS A 10 -24.65 1.53 -0.88
CA HIS A 10 -24.16 0.80 -2.03
C HIS A 10 -22.75 0.28 -1.71
N ALA A 11 -22.59 -1.03 -1.52
CA ALA A 11 -21.34 -1.64 -1.11
C ALA A 11 -20.62 -2.33 -2.26
N LEU A 12 -19.29 -2.23 -2.27
CA LEU A 12 -18.41 -3.02 -3.15
C LEU A 12 -18.05 -4.32 -2.43
N LEU A 13 -18.62 -5.44 -2.86
CA LEU A 13 -18.56 -6.73 -2.16
C LEU A 13 -17.61 -7.73 -2.83
N GLY A 14 -16.92 -8.49 -1.99
CA GLY A 14 -16.06 -9.59 -2.44
C GLY A 14 -14.88 -9.15 -3.31
N GLU A 15 -14.17 -10.10 -3.85
CA GLU A 15 -12.99 -9.86 -4.70
C GLU A 15 -13.38 -9.33 -6.10
N SER A 16 -14.60 -9.60 -6.54
CA SER A 16 -15.14 -9.04 -7.78
C SER A 16 -15.54 -7.58 -7.67
N LEU A 17 -15.60 -7.01 -6.44
CA LEU A 17 -16.08 -5.67 -6.16
C LEU A 17 -17.50 -5.44 -6.72
N GLU A 18 -18.36 -6.46 -6.59
CA GLU A 18 -19.75 -6.37 -7.03
C GLU A 18 -20.45 -5.28 -6.23
N GLU A 19 -21.02 -4.30 -6.96
CA GLU A 19 -21.81 -3.26 -6.32
C GLU A 19 -23.21 -3.77 -5.99
N ARG A 20 -23.60 -3.67 -4.70
CA ARG A 20 -24.93 -4.07 -4.23
C ARG A 20 -25.50 -3.10 -3.20
N PRO A 21 -26.82 -2.82 -3.25
CA PRO A 21 -27.53 -2.07 -2.22
C PRO A 21 -27.76 -2.98 -1.01
N VAL A 22 -27.10 -2.73 0.11
CA VAL A 22 -27.08 -3.63 1.27
C VAL A 22 -27.18 -2.90 2.60
N THR A 23 -27.52 -3.70 3.63
CA THR A 23 -27.24 -3.38 5.04
C THR A 23 -26.21 -4.37 5.57
N ILE A 24 -25.13 -3.83 6.16
CA ILE A 24 -24.04 -4.60 6.77
C ILE A 24 -24.12 -4.47 8.30
N VAL A 25 -24.11 -5.61 9.00
CA VAL A 25 -24.04 -5.67 10.45
C VAL A 25 -22.67 -6.16 10.88
N VAL A 26 -22.02 -5.38 11.73
CA VAL A 26 -20.73 -5.69 12.35
C VAL A 26 -20.92 -5.89 13.85
N LYS A 27 -20.44 -7.02 14.39
CA LYS A 27 -20.44 -7.32 15.83
C LYS A 27 -19.04 -7.66 16.26
N SER A 28 -18.56 -7.01 17.30
CA SER A 28 -17.20 -7.23 17.84
C SER A 28 -16.13 -7.16 16.73
N GLY A 29 -16.25 -6.20 15.81
CA GLY A 29 -15.32 -5.99 14.70
C GLY A 29 -15.41 -6.98 13.53
N ILE A 30 -16.36 -7.94 13.55
CA ILE A 30 -16.57 -8.95 12.50
C ILE A 30 -17.87 -8.66 11.73
N ILE A 31 -17.83 -8.78 10.40
CA ILE A 31 -19.03 -8.68 9.55
C ILE A 31 -19.87 -9.93 9.74
N THR A 32 -21.00 -9.80 10.43
CA THR A 32 -21.87 -10.95 10.74
C THR A 32 -22.98 -11.16 9.73
N HIS A 33 -23.49 -10.06 9.14
CA HIS A 33 -24.56 -10.12 8.14
C HIS A 33 -24.30 -9.11 7.03
N ILE A 34 -24.72 -9.48 5.82
CA ILE A 34 -24.79 -8.62 4.62
C ILE A 34 -26.13 -8.99 3.97
N ASP A 35 -27.11 -8.11 4.10
CA ASP A 35 -28.47 -8.35 3.61
C ASP A 35 -28.83 -7.33 2.53
N ASP A 36 -29.51 -7.77 1.48
CA ASP A 36 -29.98 -6.87 0.44
C ASP A 36 -30.95 -5.84 1.02
N ASN A 37 -30.79 -4.59 0.64
CA ASN A 37 -31.62 -3.50 1.11
C ASN A 37 -32.12 -2.66 -0.10
N PRO A 38 -33.39 -2.74 -0.46
CA PRO A 38 -33.94 -1.99 -1.61
C PRO A 38 -33.94 -0.46 -1.38
N HIS A 39 -33.70 0.01 -0.16
CA HIS A 39 -33.68 1.43 0.19
C HIS A 39 -32.41 1.75 1.03
N PRO A 40 -31.18 1.58 0.47
CA PRO A 40 -29.93 1.65 1.22
C PRO A 40 -29.53 3.09 1.59
N GLY A 41 -30.19 4.11 0.99
CA GLY A 41 -29.72 5.50 0.98
C GLY A 41 -28.58 5.69 -0.04
N ASP A 42 -27.99 6.88 -0.04
CA ASP A 42 -27.03 7.28 -1.08
C ASP A 42 -25.56 6.99 -0.71
N ASN A 43 -25.29 6.51 0.49
CA ASN A 43 -23.93 6.25 0.95
C ASN A 43 -23.25 5.12 0.17
N TRP A 44 -21.92 5.25 0.00
CA TRP A 44 -21.09 4.18 -0.58
C TRP A 44 -20.27 3.51 0.50
N ILE A 45 -20.28 2.19 0.51
CA ILE A 45 -19.51 1.37 1.44
C ILE A 45 -18.34 0.76 0.66
N VAL A 46 -17.13 1.23 0.95
CA VAL A 46 -15.91 0.90 0.19
C VAL A 46 -14.97 0.12 1.08
N PRO A 47 -14.42 -1.02 0.60
CA PRO A 47 -13.36 -1.72 1.33
C PRO A 47 -12.23 -0.75 1.68
N ALA A 48 -11.69 -0.88 2.89
CA ALA A 48 -10.54 -0.07 3.29
C ALA A 48 -9.31 -0.40 2.41
N PHE A 49 -8.48 0.59 2.18
CA PHE A 49 -7.27 0.42 1.39
C PHE A 49 -6.13 -0.16 2.22
N PHE A 50 -5.22 -0.84 1.55
CA PHE A 50 -3.93 -1.26 2.06
C PHE A 50 -2.83 -0.65 1.18
N ASN A 51 -1.96 0.16 1.78
CA ASN A 51 -0.82 0.74 1.08
C ASN A 51 0.34 -0.26 1.08
N ALA A 52 0.55 -0.94 -0.04
CA ALA A 52 1.43 -2.11 -0.11
C ALA A 52 2.94 -1.77 -0.13
N HIS A 53 3.30 -0.49 -0.11
CA HIS A 53 4.69 -0.06 0.02
C HIS A 53 4.80 1.38 0.50
N THR A 54 5.51 1.59 1.61
CA THR A 54 5.80 2.90 2.18
C THR A 54 7.19 2.98 2.79
N HIS A 55 7.68 4.22 2.95
CA HIS A 55 8.84 4.61 3.77
C HIS A 55 8.39 5.74 4.71
N LEU A 56 7.61 5.41 5.74
CA LEU A 56 6.98 6.40 6.63
C LEU A 56 7.97 7.26 7.42
N GLY A 57 9.17 6.76 7.69
CA GLY A 57 10.21 7.54 8.36
C GLY A 57 10.67 8.75 7.58
N ASP A 58 10.51 8.74 6.28
CA ASP A 58 10.91 9.81 5.38
C ASP A 58 10.06 11.08 5.52
N THR A 59 8.97 11.01 6.31
CA THR A 59 8.12 12.17 6.66
C THR A 59 8.92 13.35 7.21
N ILE A 60 10.01 13.10 7.95
CA ILE A 60 10.87 14.16 8.48
C ILE A 60 11.62 14.94 7.40
N GLY A 61 11.72 14.39 6.20
CA GLY A 61 12.32 15.03 5.03
C GLY A 61 11.30 15.58 4.03
N MET A 62 10.02 15.67 4.40
CA MET A 62 8.94 16.07 3.50
C MET A 62 9.29 17.37 2.76
N ASP A 63 9.17 17.31 1.43
CA ASP A 63 9.45 18.41 0.51
C ASP A 63 10.86 19.01 0.65
N ALA A 64 11.80 18.28 1.26
CA ALA A 64 13.18 18.75 1.31
C ALA A 64 13.69 19.00 -0.12
N SER A 65 14.00 20.27 -0.40
CA SER A 65 14.44 20.69 -1.72
C SER A 65 15.77 20.05 -2.07
N ALA A 66 15.75 19.13 -2.99
CA ALA A 66 16.96 18.56 -3.56
C ALA A 66 16.83 18.47 -5.06
N GLY A 67 17.62 19.27 -5.75
CA GLY A 67 17.95 18.95 -7.13
C GLY A 67 18.88 17.73 -7.10
N GLY A 68 18.55 16.68 -7.84
CA GLY A 68 19.37 15.48 -7.91
C GLY A 68 18.67 14.32 -8.61
N ASP A 69 19.45 13.31 -8.89
CA ASP A 69 18.95 12.03 -9.39
C ASP A 69 18.52 11.11 -8.22
N LEU A 70 17.92 9.99 -8.56
CA LEU A 70 17.50 8.96 -7.61
C LEU A 70 18.63 8.60 -6.62
N ALA A 71 19.87 8.47 -7.11
CA ALA A 71 21.00 8.08 -6.31
C ALA A 71 21.34 9.12 -5.22
N SER A 72 21.35 10.38 -5.57
CA SER A 72 21.64 11.47 -4.62
C SER A 72 20.53 11.70 -3.60
N LEU A 73 19.30 11.31 -3.92
CA LEU A 73 18.14 11.53 -3.06
C LEU A 73 17.89 10.39 -2.09
N VAL A 74 17.83 9.15 -2.56
CA VAL A 74 17.32 8.03 -1.75
C VAL A 74 18.23 6.82 -1.65
N THR A 75 19.34 6.72 -2.43
CA THR A 75 20.19 5.54 -2.40
C THR A 75 21.05 5.49 -1.12
N PRO A 76 21.09 4.35 -0.40
CA PRO A 76 22.00 4.15 0.72
C PRO A 76 23.49 4.18 0.27
N PRO A 77 24.44 4.59 1.18
CA PRO A 77 24.20 5.14 2.51
C PRO A 77 24.11 6.68 2.53
N ASP A 78 24.47 7.36 1.43
CA ASP A 78 24.77 8.80 1.44
C ASP A 78 23.68 9.69 0.84
N GLY A 79 22.58 9.12 0.34
CA GLY A 79 21.44 9.88 -0.18
C GLY A 79 20.90 10.87 0.86
N LEU A 80 20.31 11.98 0.39
CA LEU A 80 19.75 13.03 1.25
C LEU A 80 18.81 12.44 2.32
N LYS A 81 17.94 11.50 1.93
CA LYS A 81 17.07 10.75 2.83
C LYS A 81 17.83 10.21 4.04
N HIS A 82 18.91 9.47 3.83
CA HIS A 82 19.66 8.82 4.90
C HIS A 82 20.32 9.82 5.84
N ARG A 83 20.80 10.95 5.32
CA ARG A 83 21.36 12.04 6.14
C ARG A 83 20.28 12.71 7.02
N LEU A 84 19.07 12.93 6.47
CA LEU A 84 17.95 13.50 7.23
C LEU A 84 17.48 12.53 8.32
N LEU A 85 17.34 11.25 8.00
CA LEU A 85 16.98 10.21 8.96
C LEU A 85 18.00 10.10 10.11
N ALA A 86 19.30 10.14 9.80
CA ALA A 86 20.36 10.08 10.79
C ALA A 86 20.45 11.32 11.69
N ALA A 87 20.00 12.47 11.19
CA ALA A 87 20.02 13.74 11.95
C ALA A 87 18.76 13.94 12.81
N ALA A 88 17.68 13.22 12.54
CA ALA A 88 16.40 13.39 13.21
C ALA A 88 16.43 12.81 14.64
N SER A 89 15.72 13.48 15.55
CA SER A 89 15.48 12.91 16.87
C SER A 89 14.53 11.71 16.81
N ARG A 90 14.63 10.81 17.80
CA ARG A 90 13.68 9.70 17.94
C ARG A 90 12.22 10.20 18.00
N GLU A 91 12.01 11.26 18.73
CA GLU A 91 10.69 11.86 18.97
C GLU A 91 10.09 12.45 17.69
N ASP A 92 10.88 13.18 16.91
CA ASP A 92 10.46 13.72 15.61
C ASP A 92 10.16 12.61 14.61
N THR A 93 10.97 11.56 14.57
CA THR A 93 10.77 10.42 13.68
C THR A 93 9.46 9.69 13.99
N ILE A 94 9.16 9.42 15.27
CA ILE A 94 7.89 8.80 15.68
C ILE A 94 6.70 9.72 15.35
N SER A 95 6.82 11.01 15.66
CA SER A 95 5.76 12.01 15.39
C SER A 95 5.49 12.13 13.89
N GLY A 96 6.54 12.17 13.06
CA GLY A 96 6.42 12.20 11.61
C GLY A 96 5.70 10.97 11.07
N MET A 97 6.15 9.77 11.42
CA MET A 97 5.50 8.52 11.02
C MET A 97 4.04 8.47 11.46
N ARG A 98 3.75 8.87 12.71
CA ARG A 98 2.39 8.91 13.25
C ARG A 98 1.50 9.87 12.47
N SER A 99 2.02 11.02 12.06
CA SER A 99 1.30 12.00 11.24
C SER A 99 0.94 11.45 9.87
N SER A 100 1.87 10.80 9.19
CA SER A 100 1.62 10.16 7.89
C SER A 100 0.64 8.98 7.99
N ILE A 101 0.70 8.18 9.06
CA ILE A 101 -0.31 7.16 9.37
C ILE A 101 -1.68 7.83 9.56
N GLY A 102 -1.75 8.95 10.26
CA GLY A 102 -2.98 9.73 10.44
C GLY A 102 -3.61 10.14 9.10
N VAL A 103 -2.79 10.59 8.14
CA VAL A 103 -3.26 10.92 6.78
C VAL A 103 -3.81 9.67 6.06
N MET A 104 -3.11 8.55 6.11
CA MET A 104 -3.58 7.29 5.54
C MET A 104 -4.95 6.88 6.12
N VAL A 105 -5.09 6.92 7.44
CA VAL A 105 -6.37 6.61 8.11
C VAL A 105 -7.47 7.58 7.69
N GLN A 106 -7.17 8.87 7.56
CA GLN A 106 -8.14 9.87 7.12
C GLN A 106 -8.65 9.61 5.69
N SER A 107 -7.80 9.10 4.81
CA SER A 107 -8.12 8.76 3.43
C SER A 107 -8.61 7.30 3.23
N GLY A 108 -9.01 6.60 4.29
CA GLY A 108 -9.63 5.27 4.19
C GLY A 108 -8.66 4.10 4.14
N THR A 109 -7.38 4.32 4.41
CA THR A 109 -6.36 3.26 4.48
C THR A 109 -6.34 2.64 5.87
N ALA A 110 -6.50 1.32 5.97
CA ALA A 110 -6.56 0.57 7.23
C ALA A 110 -5.29 -0.26 7.50
N GLY A 111 -4.37 -0.32 6.54
CA GLY A 111 -3.12 -1.03 6.72
C GLY A 111 -2.05 -0.59 5.73
N CYS A 112 -0.81 -0.90 6.05
CA CYS A 112 0.31 -0.67 5.14
C CYS A 112 1.45 -1.66 5.34
N ALA A 113 2.29 -1.77 4.31
CA ALA A 113 3.61 -2.39 4.36
C ALA A 113 4.67 -1.29 4.34
N ASP A 114 5.53 -1.23 5.36
CA ASP A 114 6.59 -0.23 5.47
C ASP A 114 7.97 -0.88 5.44
N PHE A 115 8.84 -0.34 4.60
CA PHE A 115 10.25 -0.73 4.54
C PHE A 115 11.05 0.15 5.48
N ARG A 116 11.47 -0.47 6.60
CA ARG A 116 11.96 0.31 7.73
C ARG A 116 13.47 0.27 7.87
N GLU A 117 14.08 1.43 7.66
CA GLU A 117 15.48 1.73 7.94
C GLU A 117 15.72 1.92 9.45
N GLY A 118 16.99 1.97 9.86
CA GLY A 118 17.40 2.24 11.25
C GLY A 118 17.39 1.01 12.14
N GLY A 119 17.44 -0.18 11.55
CA GLY A 119 17.61 -1.44 12.28
C GLY A 119 16.48 -1.73 13.27
N ILE A 120 16.83 -2.39 14.38
CA ILE A 120 15.87 -2.75 15.43
C ILE A 120 15.13 -1.53 15.99
N GLU A 121 15.84 -0.42 16.19
CA GLU A 121 15.22 0.78 16.77
C GLU A 121 14.27 1.45 15.79
N GLY A 122 14.58 1.48 14.49
CA GLY A 122 13.68 1.97 13.46
C GLY A 122 12.35 1.20 13.45
N VAL A 123 12.40 -0.13 13.56
CA VAL A 123 11.20 -0.98 13.66
C VAL A 123 10.41 -0.69 14.93
N ARG A 124 11.08 -0.51 16.08
CA ARG A 124 10.42 -0.17 17.35
C ARG A 124 9.71 1.19 17.27
N MET A 125 10.37 2.20 16.70
CA MET A 125 9.77 3.53 16.50
C MET A 125 8.51 3.46 15.62
N LEU A 126 8.54 2.68 14.55
CA LEU A 126 7.36 2.53 13.69
C LEU A 126 6.22 1.79 14.40
N LYS A 127 6.50 0.72 15.14
CA LYS A 127 5.50 0.04 15.98
C LYS A 127 4.86 0.97 16.99
N GLU A 128 5.64 1.87 17.59
CA GLU A 128 5.15 2.89 18.52
C GLU A 128 4.27 3.92 17.80
N ALA A 129 4.70 4.41 16.64
CA ALA A 129 3.96 5.38 15.82
C ALA A 129 2.60 4.83 15.35
N GLY A 130 2.54 3.56 14.96
CA GLY A 130 1.33 2.90 14.46
C GLY A 130 0.35 2.42 15.53
N ARG A 131 0.78 2.40 16.80
CA ARG A 131 -0.04 1.88 17.90
C ARG A 131 -1.40 2.58 17.97
N SER A 132 -2.47 1.78 17.98
CA SER A 132 -3.88 2.23 18.04
C SER A 132 -4.36 3.08 16.84
N LEU A 133 -3.60 3.16 15.76
CA LEU A 133 -4.00 3.90 14.55
C LEU A 133 -4.36 2.98 13.39
N LEU A 134 -3.50 2.01 13.09
CA LEU A 134 -3.72 1.05 12.01
C LEU A 134 -3.99 -0.35 12.56
N PRO A 135 -5.05 -1.02 12.09
CA PRO A 135 -5.29 -2.42 12.44
C PRO A 135 -4.26 -3.38 11.81
N GLU A 136 -3.64 -2.99 10.71
CA GLU A 136 -2.67 -3.85 10.01
C GLU A 136 -1.40 -3.06 9.66
N LEU A 137 -0.26 -3.52 10.17
CA LEU A 137 1.05 -2.92 9.92
C LEU A 137 2.07 -4.03 9.64
N VAL A 138 2.39 -4.22 8.37
CA VAL A 138 3.45 -5.14 7.92
C VAL A 138 4.75 -4.38 7.86
N ILE A 139 5.81 -4.91 8.47
CA ILE A 139 7.11 -4.23 8.52
C ILE A 139 8.17 -5.11 7.88
N PHE A 140 8.80 -4.60 6.83
CA PHE A 140 9.99 -5.16 6.22
C PHE A 140 11.22 -4.44 6.78
N GLY A 141 11.90 -5.07 7.75
CA GLY A 141 13.07 -4.51 8.42
C GLY A 141 14.33 -4.62 7.57
N ARG A 142 15.27 -3.70 7.79
CA ARG A 142 16.61 -3.65 7.19
C ARG A 142 17.66 -3.48 8.28
N ASP A 143 18.92 -3.76 7.98
CA ASP A 143 20.08 -3.47 8.83
C ASP A 143 19.97 -4.07 10.25
N GLY A 144 19.48 -5.31 10.37
CA GLY A 144 19.18 -5.97 11.63
C GLY A 144 17.74 -5.78 12.13
N GLY A 145 16.96 -4.86 11.54
CA GLY A 145 15.56 -4.62 11.88
C GLY A 145 14.65 -5.81 11.57
N GLU A 146 15.01 -6.61 10.57
CA GLU A 146 14.32 -7.85 10.22
C GLU A 146 14.24 -8.83 11.40
N GLN A 147 15.16 -8.77 12.36
CA GLN A 147 15.12 -9.64 13.55
C GLN A 147 13.84 -9.46 14.37
N VAL A 148 13.29 -8.24 14.42
CA VAL A 148 12.09 -7.88 15.19
C VAL A 148 10.88 -7.50 14.32
N ALA A 149 11.05 -7.52 13.01
CA ALA A 149 10.00 -7.29 12.01
C ALA A 149 9.39 -8.61 11.52
N GLY A 150 8.24 -8.52 10.84
CA GLY A 150 7.59 -9.66 10.17
C GLY A 150 8.22 -10.03 8.83
N GLY A 151 9.02 -9.15 8.24
CA GLY A 151 9.68 -9.36 6.96
C GLY A 151 11.07 -8.81 6.87
N LEU A 152 11.81 -9.26 5.85
CA LEU A 152 13.10 -8.74 5.40
C LEU A 152 12.87 -7.88 4.16
N GLY A 153 13.28 -6.61 4.20
CA GLY A 153 13.21 -5.68 3.08
C GLY A 153 14.58 -5.46 2.43
N ILE A 154 14.71 -5.74 1.16
CA ILE A 154 15.94 -5.60 0.39
C ILE A 154 15.85 -4.37 -0.51
N SER A 155 16.85 -3.47 -0.42
CA SER A 155 16.89 -2.25 -1.25
C SER A 155 17.22 -2.53 -2.72
N SER A 156 18.13 -3.44 -2.98
CA SER A 156 18.48 -4.00 -4.29
C SER A 156 19.40 -5.19 -4.06
N THR A 157 19.39 -6.17 -4.94
CA THR A 157 20.35 -7.28 -4.90
C THR A 157 21.80 -6.81 -5.08
N ARG A 158 22.01 -5.60 -5.57
CA ARG A 158 23.32 -4.99 -5.80
C ARG A 158 23.91 -4.31 -4.57
N ASP A 159 23.06 -3.92 -3.61
CA ASP A 159 23.44 -3.02 -2.50
C ASP A 159 23.62 -3.76 -1.18
N VAL A 160 23.18 -5.01 -1.09
CA VAL A 160 23.19 -5.79 0.16
C VAL A 160 24.31 -6.82 0.16
N ARG A 161 25.16 -6.78 1.19
CA ARG A 161 26.17 -7.81 1.43
C ARG A 161 25.54 -9.03 2.10
N ASP A 162 26.14 -10.20 1.88
CA ASP A 162 25.70 -11.46 2.52
C ASP A 162 24.20 -11.74 2.32
N LEU A 163 23.68 -11.39 1.13
CA LEU A 163 22.25 -11.46 0.81
C LEU A 163 21.70 -12.88 0.96
N GLU A 164 22.43 -13.91 0.46
CA GLU A 164 22.04 -15.32 0.59
C GLU A 164 21.83 -15.71 2.05
N GLN A 165 22.73 -15.29 2.94
CA GLN A 165 22.63 -15.59 4.36
C GLN A 165 21.41 -14.90 4.98
N GLN A 166 21.18 -13.61 4.70
CA GLN A 166 20.04 -12.86 5.23
C GLN A 166 18.71 -13.47 4.77
N VAL A 167 18.60 -13.82 3.49
CA VAL A 167 17.41 -14.49 2.94
C VAL A 167 17.19 -15.84 3.60
N GLN A 168 18.25 -16.67 3.76
CA GLN A 168 18.13 -17.96 4.41
C GLN A 168 17.71 -17.83 5.88
N GLU A 169 18.24 -16.88 6.61
CA GLU A 169 17.84 -16.59 7.99
C GLU A 169 16.37 -16.13 8.08
N ALA A 170 15.93 -15.27 7.15
CA ALA A 170 14.54 -14.84 7.08
C ALA A 170 13.58 -16.02 6.80
N ARG A 171 13.91 -16.88 5.84
CA ARG A 171 13.14 -18.10 5.54
C ARG A 171 13.06 -19.06 6.74
N ASN A 172 14.19 -19.29 7.43
CA ASN A 172 14.24 -20.14 8.62
C ASN A 172 13.35 -19.63 9.75
N ASN A 173 13.04 -18.34 9.76
CA ASN A 173 12.17 -17.69 10.73
C ASN A 173 10.75 -17.39 10.20
N ASN A 174 10.35 -17.98 9.07
CA ASN A 174 9.06 -17.78 8.42
C ASN A 174 8.71 -16.29 8.17
N LYS A 175 9.71 -15.49 7.78
CA LYS A 175 9.53 -14.07 7.48
C LYS A 175 9.27 -13.86 6.00
N LEU A 176 8.42 -12.88 5.70
CA LEU A 176 8.25 -12.40 4.32
C LEU A 176 9.55 -11.79 3.79
N ILE A 177 9.81 -11.94 2.50
CA ILE A 177 10.98 -11.37 1.83
C ILE A 177 10.51 -10.51 0.66
N ALA A 178 10.90 -9.25 0.68
CA ALA A 178 10.53 -8.30 -0.36
C ALA A 178 11.76 -7.57 -0.93
N PHE A 179 11.78 -7.42 -2.25
CA PHE A 179 12.88 -6.76 -2.96
C PHE A 179 12.39 -5.53 -3.73
N HIS A 180 13.14 -4.44 -3.64
CA HIS A 180 13.11 -3.43 -4.69
C HIS A 180 13.88 -3.98 -5.88
N ALA A 181 13.24 -4.03 -7.03
CA ALA A 181 13.83 -4.56 -8.26
C ALA A 181 13.23 -3.88 -9.50
N GLY A 182 14.03 -3.70 -10.52
CA GLY A 182 13.59 -3.10 -11.78
C GLY A 182 13.26 -1.60 -11.66
N GLU A 183 13.77 -0.91 -10.65
CA GLU A 183 13.56 0.53 -10.48
C GLU A 183 14.45 1.34 -11.43
N ARG A 184 15.73 1.01 -11.54
CA ARG A 184 16.70 1.69 -12.41
C ARG A 184 16.76 1.11 -13.81
N ASP A 185 16.78 -0.20 -13.87
CA ASP A 185 16.92 -1.03 -15.07
C ASP A 185 16.42 -2.46 -14.76
N PRO A 186 16.25 -3.34 -15.76
CA PRO A 186 15.72 -4.69 -15.53
C PRO A 186 16.72 -5.68 -14.93
N ASP A 187 18.00 -5.33 -14.81
CA ASP A 187 19.08 -6.30 -14.61
C ASP A 187 19.08 -6.98 -13.24
N ASP A 188 18.47 -6.37 -12.21
CA ASP A 188 18.40 -6.95 -10.85
C ASP A 188 17.15 -7.80 -10.60
N ILE A 189 16.17 -7.80 -11.52
CA ILE A 189 14.92 -8.56 -11.36
C ILE A 189 15.19 -10.06 -11.36
N ASP A 190 15.99 -10.58 -12.32
CA ASP A 190 16.29 -12.02 -12.39
C ASP A 190 17.03 -12.48 -11.13
N SER A 191 17.93 -11.65 -10.62
CA SER A 191 18.63 -11.92 -9.35
C SER A 191 17.65 -11.96 -8.17
N ALA A 192 16.71 -10.99 -8.08
CA ALA A 192 15.70 -10.99 -7.03
C ALA A 192 14.78 -12.21 -7.11
N LEU A 193 14.34 -12.59 -8.31
CA LEU A 193 13.51 -13.78 -8.55
C LEU A 193 14.19 -15.09 -8.14
N SER A 194 15.54 -15.18 -8.24
CA SER A 194 16.28 -16.36 -7.84
C SER A 194 16.20 -16.67 -6.33
N PHE A 195 15.77 -15.69 -5.52
CA PHE A 195 15.57 -15.84 -4.08
C PHE A 195 14.12 -16.20 -3.71
N ASP A 196 13.23 -16.43 -4.69
CA ASP A 196 11.82 -16.76 -4.46
C ASP A 196 11.13 -15.76 -3.53
N PRO A 197 11.06 -14.46 -3.89
CA PRO A 197 10.53 -13.43 -3.02
C PRO A 197 9.01 -13.53 -2.83
N ASP A 198 8.51 -13.03 -1.69
CA ASP A 198 7.08 -12.90 -1.43
C ASP A 198 6.49 -11.63 -2.05
N LEU A 199 7.35 -10.66 -2.44
CA LEU A 199 6.94 -9.40 -3.02
C LEU A 199 8.08 -8.75 -3.80
N LEU A 200 7.77 -8.20 -4.98
CA LEU A 200 8.64 -7.28 -5.70
C LEU A 200 8.07 -5.86 -5.67
N ILE A 201 8.94 -4.87 -5.52
CA ILE A 201 8.54 -3.45 -5.56
C ILE A 201 9.07 -2.84 -6.86
N HIS A 202 8.26 -1.97 -7.46
CA HIS A 202 8.48 -1.22 -8.70
C HIS A 202 8.34 -2.05 -9.97
N CYS A 203 9.29 -2.89 -10.33
CA CYS A 203 9.36 -3.55 -11.63
C CYS A 203 9.13 -2.60 -12.82
N THR A 204 9.57 -1.33 -12.68
CA THR A 204 9.32 -0.23 -13.64
C THR A 204 9.90 -0.52 -15.00
N HIS A 205 11.05 -1.19 -15.03
CA HIS A 205 11.77 -1.54 -16.26
C HIS A 205 11.74 -3.05 -16.56
N ALA A 206 10.78 -3.79 -15.98
CA ALA A 206 10.68 -5.22 -16.19
C ALA A 206 10.43 -5.59 -17.65
N THR A 207 11.11 -6.62 -18.10
CA THR A 207 10.85 -7.24 -19.41
C THR A 207 9.62 -8.15 -19.34
N ARG A 208 8.98 -8.39 -20.49
CA ARG A 208 7.84 -9.32 -20.57
C ARG A 208 8.18 -10.74 -20.09
N LEU A 209 9.44 -11.18 -20.23
CA LEU A 209 9.88 -12.50 -19.73
C LEU A 209 9.91 -12.52 -18.20
N GLN A 210 10.47 -11.50 -17.56
CA GLN A 210 10.51 -11.36 -16.09
C GLN A 210 9.10 -11.27 -15.50
N LEU A 211 8.20 -10.52 -16.15
CA LEU A 211 6.80 -10.45 -15.75
C LEU A 211 6.09 -11.80 -15.84
N ARG A 212 6.40 -12.60 -16.88
CA ARG A 212 5.88 -13.96 -16.96
C ARG A 212 6.38 -14.85 -15.82
N GLN A 213 7.64 -14.73 -15.44
CA GLN A 213 8.18 -15.46 -14.28
C GLN A 213 7.45 -15.06 -12.98
N CYS A 214 7.19 -13.76 -12.77
CA CYS A 214 6.39 -13.30 -11.64
C CYS A 214 4.97 -13.91 -11.64
N ALA A 215 4.31 -13.89 -12.80
CA ALA A 215 2.96 -14.42 -12.93
C ALA A 215 2.90 -15.93 -12.71
N ASP A 216 3.84 -16.69 -13.32
CA ASP A 216 3.92 -18.15 -13.21
C ASP A 216 4.23 -18.62 -11.78
N ALA A 217 4.97 -17.81 -10.99
CA ALA A 217 5.31 -18.07 -9.60
C ALA A 217 4.33 -17.43 -8.59
N ASP A 218 3.29 -16.75 -9.07
CA ASP A 218 2.33 -15.96 -8.25
C ASP A 218 3.00 -14.92 -7.33
N ILE A 219 4.15 -14.37 -7.77
CA ILE A 219 4.87 -13.33 -7.03
C ILE A 219 4.19 -11.97 -7.31
N PRO A 220 3.61 -11.30 -6.29
CA PRO A 220 2.97 -10.02 -6.49
C PRO A 220 3.98 -8.89 -6.73
N ILE A 221 3.53 -7.87 -7.46
CA ILE A 221 4.31 -6.68 -7.78
C ILE A 221 3.60 -5.45 -7.20
N THR A 222 4.27 -4.66 -6.36
CA THR A 222 3.76 -3.38 -5.91
C THR A 222 4.24 -2.25 -6.82
N LEU A 223 3.31 -1.55 -7.45
CA LEU A 223 3.57 -0.35 -8.24
C LEU A 223 3.49 0.90 -7.36
N CYS A 224 4.40 1.86 -7.60
CA CYS A 224 4.47 3.14 -6.90
C CYS A 224 4.46 4.30 -7.92
N PRO A 225 3.37 4.50 -8.66
CA PRO A 225 3.29 5.39 -9.80
C PRO A 225 3.77 6.80 -9.55
N ARG A 226 3.27 7.47 -8.48
CA ARG A 226 3.59 8.88 -8.22
C ARG A 226 5.03 9.07 -7.75
N SER A 227 5.53 8.19 -6.89
CA SER A 227 6.92 8.24 -6.41
C SER A 227 7.90 8.06 -7.56
N ASN A 228 7.67 7.07 -8.43
CA ASN A 228 8.51 6.83 -9.60
C ASN A 228 8.58 8.04 -10.55
N TRP A 229 7.47 8.76 -10.72
CA TRP A 229 7.46 9.99 -11.52
C TRP A 229 8.16 11.15 -10.79
N ALA A 230 7.91 11.32 -9.51
CA ALA A 230 8.53 12.39 -8.71
C ALA A 230 10.05 12.25 -8.63
N LEU A 231 10.55 11.01 -8.55
CA LEU A 231 11.98 10.69 -8.51
C LEU A 231 12.65 10.58 -9.88
N GLY A 232 11.87 10.74 -10.96
CA GLY A 232 12.41 10.63 -12.32
C GLY A 232 12.82 9.22 -12.74
N VAL A 233 12.36 8.18 -12.02
CA VAL A 233 12.56 6.77 -12.39
C VAL A 233 11.96 6.50 -13.75
N THR A 234 10.82 7.10 -14.03
CA THR A 234 10.19 7.11 -15.36
C THR A 234 9.46 8.41 -15.61
N THR A 235 9.40 8.79 -16.90
CA THR A 235 8.54 9.86 -17.43
C THR A 235 7.68 9.34 -18.58
N SER A 236 7.59 8.02 -18.71
CA SER A 236 6.85 7.33 -19.76
C SER A 236 5.57 6.72 -19.24
N SER A 237 4.48 6.85 -19.96
CA SER A 237 3.21 6.16 -19.69
C SER A 237 3.25 4.65 -20.03
N THR A 238 4.37 4.17 -20.58
CA THR A 238 4.59 2.75 -20.89
C THR A 238 5.46 2.03 -19.86
N ASN A 239 6.01 2.76 -18.90
CA ASN A 239 6.82 2.21 -17.81
C ASN A 239 6.22 2.68 -16.46
N PRO A 240 5.87 1.78 -15.55
CA PRO A 240 5.98 0.32 -15.66
C PRO A 240 5.12 -0.25 -16.79
N PRO A 241 5.46 -1.45 -17.32
CA PRO A 241 4.73 -2.10 -18.42
C PRO A 241 3.42 -2.74 -17.95
N VAL A 242 2.51 -1.90 -17.47
CA VAL A 242 1.25 -2.31 -16.81
C VAL A 242 0.39 -3.19 -17.72
N HIS A 243 0.31 -2.87 -19.02
CA HIS A 243 -0.49 -3.67 -19.96
C HIS A 243 0.06 -5.08 -20.09
N ASP A 244 1.38 -5.26 -20.12
CA ASP A 244 1.99 -6.59 -20.12
C ASP A 244 1.75 -7.32 -18.80
N MET A 245 1.81 -6.63 -17.66
CA MET A 245 1.47 -7.22 -16.35
C MET A 245 0.04 -7.77 -16.34
N LEU A 246 -0.91 -7.01 -16.87
CA LEU A 246 -2.33 -7.42 -16.96
C LEU A 246 -2.53 -8.59 -17.91
N ASP A 247 -1.96 -8.51 -19.11
CA ASP A 247 -2.06 -9.55 -20.13
C ASP A 247 -1.49 -10.89 -19.67
N LEU A 248 -0.46 -10.84 -18.82
CA LEU A 248 0.19 -12.02 -18.26
C LEU A 248 -0.47 -12.53 -16.97
N GLY A 249 -1.43 -11.76 -16.41
CA GLY A 249 -2.11 -12.12 -15.17
C GLY A 249 -1.26 -11.91 -13.91
N CYS A 250 -0.28 -11.00 -13.94
CA CYS A 250 0.47 -10.63 -12.74
C CYS A 250 -0.46 -10.09 -11.66
N ARG A 251 -0.20 -10.49 -10.42
CA ARG A 251 -0.85 -9.88 -9.25
C ARG A 251 -0.21 -8.51 -8.97
N VAL A 252 -1.00 -7.45 -9.08
CA VAL A 252 -0.52 -6.07 -8.93
C VAL A 252 -1.12 -5.41 -7.72
N PHE A 253 -0.28 -4.93 -6.81
CA PHE A 253 -0.64 -4.07 -5.68
C PHE A 253 -0.28 -2.62 -5.95
N LEU A 254 -0.85 -1.70 -5.18
CA LEU A 254 -0.47 -0.29 -5.18
C LEU A 254 0.19 0.10 -3.86
N GLY A 255 1.26 0.89 -3.96
CA GLY A 255 1.95 1.53 -2.86
C GLY A 255 2.27 2.97 -3.17
N THR A 256 2.45 3.80 -2.16
CA THR A 256 2.81 5.21 -2.36
C THR A 256 4.31 5.46 -2.27
N ASP A 257 5.05 4.52 -1.70
CA ASP A 257 6.49 4.57 -1.53
C ASP A 257 6.93 5.75 -0.64
N ASN A 258 7.70 6.65 -1.14
CA ASN A 258 8.46 7.61 -0.36
C ASN A 258 7.64 8.85 0.02
N VAL A 259 7.26 8.95 1.30
CA VAL A 259 6.47 10.08 1.83
C VAL A 259 7.22 11.41 1.85
N MET A 260 8.52 11.42 1.55
CA MET A 260 9.30 12.66 1.36
C MET A 260 8.83 13.41 0.09
N PHE A 261 8.37 12.70 -0.93
CA PHE A 261 8.02 13.24 -2.24
C PHE A 261 6.53 13.21 -2.55
N VAL A 262 5.80 12.24 -2.00
CA VAL A 262 4.38 12.05 -2.29
C VAL A 262 3.58 11.75 -1.03
N GLN A 263 2.38 12.29 -0.96
CA GLN A 263 1.48 12.02 0.17
C GLN A 263 1.04 10.55 0.16
N PRO A 264 0.99 9.84 1.32
CA PRO A 264 0.57 8.44 1.38
C PRO A 264 -0.97 8.30 1.26
N ASP A 265 -1.51 8.70 0.11
CA ASP A 265 -2.94 8.74 -0.21
C ASP A 265 -3.23 7.81 -1.39
N MET A 266 -3.99 6.73 -1.12
CA MET A 266 -4.33 5.72 -2.12
C MET A 266 -5.31 6.22 -3.17
N PHE A 267 -6.17 7.20 -2.87
CA PHE A 267 -7.01 7.83 -3.89
C PHE A 267 -6.18 8.56 -4.94
N ALA A 268 -5.20 9.33 -4.48
CA ALA A 268 -4.29 10.05 -5.38
C ALA A 268 -3.45 9.07 -6.21
N GLU A 269 -3.01 7.95 -5.64
CA GLU A 269 -2.27 6.90 -6.34
C GLU A 269 -3.10 6.26 -7.44
N MET A 270 -4.33 5.84 -7.13
CA MET A 270 -5.27 5.27 -8.10
C MET A 270 -5.60 6.25 -9.22
N ALA A 271 -5.89 7.52 -8.89
CA ALA A 271 -6.19 8.54 -9.89
C ALA A 271 -5.02 8.76 -10.85
N PHE A 272 -3.81 8.87 -10.32
CA PHE A 272 -2.60 9.02 -11.13
C PHE A 272 -2.39 7.82 -12.06
N ALA A 273 -2.46 6.60 -11.53
CA ALA A 273 -2.29 5.39 -12.32
C ALA A 273 -3.37 5.25 -13.42
N HIS A 274 -4.59 5.67 -13.12
CA HIS A 274 -5.68 5.69 -14.11
C HIS A 274 -5.39 6.67 -15.27
N TYR A 275 -4.99 7.89 -14.94
CA TYR A 275 -4.77 8.91 -15.97
C TYR A 275 -3.51 8.67 -16.80
N VAL A 276 -2.44 8.21 -16.17
CA VAL A 276 -1.14 8.03 -16.82
C VAL A 276 -1.06 6.69 -17.54
N TYR A 277 -1.38 5.60 -16.86
CA TYR A 277 -1.20 4.24 -17.38
C TYR A 277 -2.48 3.61 -17.93
N ARG A 278 -3.61 4.33 -17.91
CA ARG A 278 -4.92 3.84 -18.38
C ARG A 278 -5.39 2.56 -17.70
N MET A 279 -4.96 2.33 -16.46
CA MET A 279 -5.43 1.17 -15.68
C MET A 279 -6.94 1.22 -15.45
N PRO A 280 -7.65 0.08 -15.61
CA PRO A 280 -9.09 0.02 -15.37
C PRO A 280 -9.45 0.32 -13.90
N PRO A 281 -10.53 1.08 -13.62
CA PRO A 281 -10.93 1.42 -12.26
C PRO A 281 -11.11 0.23 -11.32
N ALA A 282 -11.78 -0.83 -11.77
CA ALA A 282 -11.99 -2.03 -10.95
C ALA A 282 -10.67 -2.67 -10.51
N LEU A 283 -9.69 -2.71 -11.41
CA LEU A 283 -8.36 -3.23 -11.09
C LEU A 283 -7.64 -2.33 -10.08
N LEU A 284 -7.71 -1.01 -10.25
CA LEU A 284 -7.05 -0.06 -9.34
C LEU A 284 -7.61 -0.15 -7.91
N VAL A 285 -8.94 -0.23 -7.77
CA VAL A 285 -9.56 -0.42 -6.45
C VAL A 285 -9.13 -1.77 -5.87
N ARG A 286 -9.12 -2.84 -6.68
CA ARG A 286 -8.63 -4.15 -6.24
C ARG A 286 -7.16 -4.10 -5.81
N SER A 287 -6.28 -3.49 -6.60
CA SER A 287 -4.84 -3.36 -6.29
C SER A 287 -4.59 -2.52 -5.03
N ALA A 288 -5.47 -1.57 -4.71
CA ALA A 288 -5.42 -0.77 -3.49
C ALA A 288 -5.92 -1.52 -2.24
N ILE A 289 -6.50 -2.71 -2.39
CA ILE A 289 -7.06 -3.54 -1.31
C ILE A 289 -6.23 -4.82 -1.11
N GLU A 290 -5.87 -5.48 -2.22
CA GLU A 290 -5.36 -6.85 -2.23
C GLU A 290 -4.01 -7.01 -1.53
N GLY A 291 -3.21 -5.94 -1.44
CA GLY A 291 -1.97 -5.94 -0.66
C GLY A 291 -2.15 -6.30 0.83
N SER A 292 -3.39 -6.23 1.34
CA SER A 292 -3.74 -6.65 2.71
C SER A 292 -3.41 -8.12 3.01
N ILE A 293 -3.25 -8.96 1.98
CA ILE A 293 -2.83 -10.35 2.14
C ILE A 293 -1.44 -10.48 2.77
N LEU A 294 -0.59 -9.47 2.64
CA LEU A 294 0.72 -9.44 3.28
C LEU A 294 0.63 -9.49 4.82
N GLY A 295 -0.48 -9.03 5.40
CA GLY A 295 -0.80 -9.11 6.83
C GLY A 295 -1.73 -10.27 7.20
N GLU A 296 -1.91 -11.23 6.29
CA GLU A 296 -2.79 -12.41 6.48
C GLU A 296 -4.28 -12.07 6.65
N THR A 297 -4.66 -10.80 6.43
CA THR A 297 -6.03 -10.30 6.61
C THR A 297 -6.59 -9.76 5.31
N SER A 298 -7.66 -10.35 4.78
CA SER A 298 -8.34 -9.82 3.60
C SER A 298 -9.23 -8.62 3.95
N PHE A 299 -9.08 -7.50 3.23
CA PHE A 299 -9.93 -6.32 3.40
C PHE A 299 -11.16 -6.32 2.49
N PHE A 300 -11.34 -7.31 1.65
CA PHE A 300 -12.57 -7.45 0.87
C PHE A 300 -13.78 -7.68 1.77
N ILE A 301 -14.87 -6.92 1.53
CA ILE A 301 -16.09 -6.99 2.35
C ILE A 301 -16.78 -8.34 2.11
N ARG A 302 -16.78 -9.20 3.12
CA ARG A 302 -17.42 -10.53 3.11
C ARG A 302 -17.97 -10.85 4.50
N LYS A 303 -18.99 -11.69 4.57
CA LYS A 303 -19.46 -12.24 5.85
C LYS A 303 -18.38 -13.10 6.51
N GLY A 304 -18.21 -12.97 7.81
CA GLY A 304 -17.30 -13.76 8.63
C GLY A 304 -15.87 -13.24 8.72
N VAL A 305 -15.52 -12.12 8.04
CA VAL A 305 -14.18 -11.52 8.13
C VAL A 305 -14.18 -10.27 9.01
N PRO A 306 -13.02 -9.82 9.50
CA PRO A 306 -12.89 -8.54 10.18
C PRO A 306 -13.42 -7.40 9.31
N ALA A 307 -14.16 -6.49 9.91
CA ALA A 307 -14.67 -5.32 9.22
C ALA A 307 -13.53 -4.35 8.91
N ARG A 308 -13.25 -4.17 7.63
CA ARG A 308 -12.24 -3.26 7.09
C ARG A 308 -12.84 -2.48 5.93
N PHE A 309 -13.64 -1.46 6.23
CA PHE A 309 -14.29 -0.64 5.23
C PHE A 309 -14.56 0.78 5.75
N PHE A 310 -14.85 1.69 4.87
CA PHE A 310 -15.30 3.04 5.20
C PHE A 310 -16.57 3.40 4.42
N VAL A 311 -17.30 4.39 4.93
CA VAL A 311 -18.53 4.91 4.35
C VAL A 311 -18.27 6.30 3.78
N MET A 312 -18.55 6.49 2.51
CA MET A 312 -18.45 7.76 1.79
C MET A 312 -19.85 8.36 1.57
N ASP A 313 -19.92 9.69 1.71
CA ASP A 313 -21.11 10.48 1.39
C ASP A 313 -20.90 11.21 0.06
N PRO A 314 -21.62 10.84 -1.02
CA PRO A 314 -21.55 11.53 -2.30
C PRO A 314 -22.48 12.76 -2.35
N ALA A 315 -23.40 12.95 -1.39
CA ALA A 315 -24.54 13.86 -1.51
C ALA A 315 -24.14 15.33 -1.72
N ASP A 316 -23.11 15.79 -1.00
CA ASP A 316 -22.65 17.19 -1.03
C ASP A 316 -21.61 17.46 -2.14
N SER A 317 -21.43 16.51 -3.06
CA SER A 317 -20.45 16.61 -4.15
C SER A 317 -21.05 16.26 -5.52
N ASN A 318 -20.26 16.47 -6.59
CA ASN A 318 -20.66 16.03 -7.93
C ASN A 318 -20.64 14.48 -8.08
N MET A 319 -20.15 13.76 -7.09
CA MET A 319 -20.14 12.29 -7.07
C MET A 319 -21.55 11.69 -7.03
N ARG A 320 -22.55 12.43 -6.52
CA ARG A 320 -23.95 12.02 -6.55
C ARG A 320 -24.52 11.77 -7.96
N PHE A 321 -23.84 12.25 -8.99
CA PHE A 321 -24.20 12.01 -10.40
C PHE A 321 -23.42 10.85 -11.01
N SER A 322 -22.75 10.03 -10.19
CA SER A 322 -22.00 8.87 -10.66
C SER A 322 -22.94 7.84 -11.33
N LEU A 323 -22.50 7.34 -12.48
CA LEU A 323 -23.11 6.20 -13.15
C LEU A 323 -22.26 4.93 -13.01
N ASP A 324 -21.08 5.05 -12.39
CA ASP A 324 -20.11 3.97 -12.16
C ASP A 324 -19.28 4.34 -10.93
N HIS A 325 -19.62 3.74 -9.80
CA HIS A 325 -19.01 4.08 -8.51
C HIS A 325 -17.52 3.76 -8.48
N LEU A 326 -17.08 2.63 -9.07
CA LEU A 326 -15.64 2.29 -9.15
C LEU A 326 -14.85 3.37 -9.90
N SER A 327 -15.36 3.78 -11.06
CA SER A 327 -14.75 4.86 -11.85
C SER A 327 -14.72 6.19 -11.09
N THR A 328 -15.77 6.49 -10.35
CA THR A 328 -15.85 7.74 -9.57
C THR A 328 -14.94 7.72 -8.36
N ILE A 329 -14.85 6.60 -7.64
CA ILE A 329 -13.92 6.40 -6.52
C ILE A 329 -12.49 6.66 -6.99
N VAL A 330 -12.06 6.04 -8.09
CA VAL A 330 -10.72 6.21 -8.63
C VAL A 330 -10.44 7.66 -9.05
N LYS A 331 -11.35 8.30 -9.73
CA LYS A 331 -11.10 9.62 -10.34
C LYS A 331 -11.34 10.80 -9.39
N ARG A 332 -12.18 10.64 -8.36
CA ARG A 332 -12.72 11.74 -7.53
C ARG A 332 -12.73 11.43 -6.04
N GLY A 333 -12.39 10.22 -5.62
CA GLY A 333 -12.47 9.79 -4.22
C GLY A 333 -11.67 10.66 -3.25
N PHE A 334 -10.57 11.29 -3.72
CA PHE A 334 -9.76 12.20 -2.92
C PHE A 334 -10.52 13.45 -2.40
N SER A 335 -11.64 13.81 -3.02
CA SER A 335 -12.50 14.91 -2.58
C SER A 335 -13.72 14.46 -1.79
N ALA A 336 -13.86 13.16 -1.57
CA ALA A 336 -15.02 12.60 -0.89
C ALA A 336 -14.98 12.85 0.62
N ARG A 337 -16.17 13.04 1.20
CA ARG A 337 -16.34 13.05 2.64
C ARG A 337 -16.46 11.61 3.15
N ILE A 338 -15.51 11.15 3.95
CA ILE A 338 -15.61 9.89 4.66
C ILE A 338 -16.38 10.14 5.96
N LEU A 339 -17.58 9.55 6.07
CA LEU A 339 -18.46 9.70 7.24
C LEU A 339 -18.04 8.80 8.40
N LYS A 340 -17.63 7.57 8.08
CA LYS A 340 -17.36 6.52 9.08
C LYS A 340 -16.26 5.60 8.58
N LYS A 341 -15.39 5.21 9.47
CA LYS A 341 -14.31 4.25 9.24
C LYS A 341 -14.53 3.07 10.19
N ILE A 342 -14.86 1.91 9.63
CA ILE A 342 -15.17 0.69 10.40
C ILE A 342 -13.91 -0.19 10.43
N PHE A 343 -12.82 0.36 10.85
CA PHE A 343 -11.55 -0.32 11.06
C PHE A 343 -10.69 0.37 12.12
N ILE A 344 -11.14 1.51 12.64
CA ILE A 344 -10.45 2.20 13.73
C ILE A 344 -10.58 1.34 14.97
N LEU A 345 -9.45 1.05 15.62
CA LEU A 345 -9.42 0.39 16.91
C LEU A 345 -9.95 1.37 17.94
N ASP A 346 -11.09 1.06 18.56
CA ASP A 346 -11.54 1.82 19.72
C ASP A 346 -10.50 1.68 20.83
N SER A 347 -10.01 2.83 21.31
CA SER A 347 -8.97 2.95 22.33
C SER A 347 -9.49 2.65 23.73
#